data_03e26d69fa7dcd8efdc1d8cd34056497
#
_entry.id   03e26d69fa7dcd8efdc1d8cd34056497
#
_cell.length_a   1.000
_cell.length_b   1.000
_cell.length_c   1.000
_cell.angle_alpha   90.00
_cell.angle_beta   90.00
_cell.angle_gamma   90.00
#
_symmetry.space_group_name_H-M   'P 1'
#
loop_
_entity.id
_entity.type
_entity.pdbx_description
1 polymer ?
#
loop_
_entity_poly.entity_id
_entity_poly.type
_entity_poly.pdbx_seq_one_letter_code
_entity_poly.pdbx_strand_id
1 'polypeptide(L)'
;MCAYYPASKVEVGGFTARHYDRLINTITFGGYSSVIQSAIRLMMIKPIDKILDLGAGTGRNACLMMKHLSANGELVGLDISEEMISQFKKNCAVFPNAKIINKRIDKDLPYEEYFDKVFISFVLHGFPQEARKQIIRNVFKALKKDGEFFILDYNEFSIKEMPLYLRIPFKFMECSYAFDFIEKDWQKILAEEGFNHFEKHFFFGNYVRLLRSVKV
;
A
#
# COMPACT_ATOMS: atom_id res chain seq x y z
N MET A 1 5.17 9.10 -20.44
CA MET A 1 4.52 9.94 -19.38
C MET A 1 5.60 10.56 -18.53
N CYS A 2 5.57 11.88 -18.25
CA CYS A 2 6.49 12.45 -17.26
C CYS A 2 6.07 11.97 -15.88
N ALA A 3 7.00 11.42 -15.09
CA ALA A 3 6.74 11.05 -13.71
C ALA A 3 6.32 12.28 -12.90
N TYR A 4 5.26 12.18 -12.12
CA TYR A 4 4.77 13.28 -11.27
C TYR A 4 5.77 13.64 -10.16
N TYR A 5 6.49 12.62 -9.69
CA TYR A 5 7.56 12.75 -8.71
C TYR A 5 8.82 12.10 -9.29
N PRO A 6 9.69 12.85 -10.02
CA PRO A 6 10.83 12.27 -10.73
C PRO A 6 11.83 11.52 -9.84
N ALA A 7 11.88 11.86 -8.54
CA ALA A 7 12.70 11.17 -7.56
C ALA A 7 12.04 9.90 -7.00
N SER A 8 10.77 9.63 -7.32
CA SER A 8 10.04 8.44 -6.93
C SER A 8 10.38 7.25 -7.83
N LYS A 9 10.40 6.06 -7.25
CA LYS A 9 10.56 4.79 -8.00
C LYS A 9 9.31 3.91 -7.93
N VAL A 10 8.22 4.40 -7.34
CA VAL A 10 6.96 3.64 -7.21
C VAL A 10 6.07 3.75 -8.45
N GLU A 11 6.32 4.72 -9.34
CA GLU A 11 5.64 4.82 -10.62
C GLU A 11 6.25 3.82 -11.61
N VAL A 12 5.76 2.59 -11.61
CA VAL A 12 6.28 1.50 -12.44
C VAL A 12 5.57 1.47 -13.79
N GLY A 13 6.35 1.48 -14.87
CA GLY A 13 5.83 1.43 -16.24
C GLY A 13 6.58 0.47 -17.17
N GLY A 14 6.03 0.26 -18.37
CA GLY A 14 6.68 -0.50 -19.43
C GLY A 14 6.93 -1.98 -19.11
N PHE A 15 8.12 -2.47 -19.46
CA PHE A 15 8.50 -3.87 -19.27
C PHE A 15 8.50 -4.29 -17.80
N THR A 16 8.94 -3.42 -16.90
CA THR A 16 8.97 -3.68 -15.45
C THR A 16 7.56 -3.87 -14.89
N ALA A 17 6.61 -3.04 -15.31
CA ALA A 17 5.21 -3.17 -14.90
C ALA A 17 4.61 -4.52 -15.34
N ARG A 18 4.96 -5.00 -16.56
CA ARG A 18 4.42 -6.28 -17.09
C ARG A 18 4.92 -7.52 -16.34
N HIS A 19 6.10 -7.44 -15.72
CA HIS A 19 6.74 -8.58 -15.04
C HIS A 19 6.94 -8.33 -13.55
N TYR A 20 6.33 -7.27 -13.02
CA TYR A 20 6.54 -6.77 -11.67
C TYR A 20 6.42 -7.85 -10.60
N ASP A 21 5.30 -8.57 -10.57
CA ASP A 21 5.05 -9.60 -9.55
C ASP A 21 6.06 -10.75 -9.62
N ARG A 22 6.45 -11.16 -10.84
CA ARG A 22 7.46 -12.21 -11.02
C ARG A 22 8.83 -11.74 -10.59
N LEU A 23 9.19 -10.50 -10.93
CA LEU A 23 10.48 -9.90 -10.59
C LEU A 23 10.64 -9.78 -9.06
N ILE A 24 9.67 -9.21 -8.38
CA ILE A 24 9.69 -9.06 -6.91
C ILE A 24 9.74 -10.42 -6.22
N ASN A 25 8.94 -11.39 -6.65
CA ASN A 25 8.99 -12.75 -6.10
C ASN A 25 10.35 -13.42 -6.28
N THR A 26 11.00 -13.23 -7.42
CA THR A 26 12.31 -13.83 -7.69
C THR A 26 13.38 -13.18 -6.81
N ILE A 27 13.41 -11.85 -6.72
CA ILE A 27 14.38 -11.10 -5.91
C ILE A 27 14.22 -11.43 -4.42
N THR A 28 13.00 -11.64 -3.94
CA THR A 28 12.71 -11.92 -2.54
C THR A 28 12.63 -13.42 -2.21
N PHE A 29 13.00 -14.30 -3.15
CA PHE A 29 12.89 -15.76 -2.99
C PHE A 29 11.50 -16.22 -2.50
N GLY A 30 10.43 -15.56 -2.96
CA GLY A 30 9.05 -15.84 -2.54
C GLY A 30 8.65 -15.22 -1.19
N GLY A 31 9.55 -14.62 -0.45
CA GLY A 31 9.28 -14.00 0.84
C GLY A 31 8.24 -12.88 0.77
N TYR A 32 8.23 -12.12 -0.32
CA TYR A 32 7.22 -11.07 -0.56
C TYR A 32 5.78 -11.63 -0.56
N SER A 33 5.56 -12.77 -1.24
CA SER A 33 4.23 -13.44 -1.24
C SER A 33 3.75 -13.80 0.16
N SER A 34 4.65 -14.33 0.97
CA SER A 34 4.35 -14.75 2.35
C SER A 34 3.98 -13.54 3.22
N VAL A 35 4.73 -12.43 3.09
CA VAL A 35 4.44 -11.19 3.82
C VAL A 35 3.08 -10.63 3.44
N ILE A 36 2.77 -10.53 2.15
CA ILE A 36 1.46 -10.04 1.68
C ILE A 36 0.32 -10.91 2.21
N GLN A 37 0.43 -12.23 2.10
CA GLN A 37 -0.60 -13.14 2.62
C GLN A 37 -0.79 -12.99 4.14
N SER A 38 0.33 -12.83 4.87
CA SER A 38 0.28 -12.62 6.32
C SER A 38 -0.35 -11.27 6.67
N ALA A 39 0.03 -10.20 5.96
CA ALA A 39 -0.57 -8.88 6.14
C ALA A 39 -2.09 -8.90 5.90
N ILE A 40 -2.54 -9.53 4.80
CA ILE A 40 -3.97 -9.63 4.49
C ILE A 40 -4.73 -10.44 5.54
N ARG A 41 -4.15 -11.53 6.07
CA ARG A 41 -4.78 -12.27 7.19
C ARG A 41 -4.94 -11.39 8.44
N LEU A 42 -3.92 -10.57 8.77
CA LEU A 42 -3.95 -9.63 9.90
C LEU A 42 -4.97 -8.50 9.73
N MET A 43 -5.41 -8.20 8.51
CA MET A 43 -6.48 -7.25 8.26
C MET A 43 -7.86 -7.73 8.75
N MET A 44 -8.03 -9.00 9.09
CA MET A 44 -9.29 -9.56 9.60
C MET A 44 -10.51 -9.14 8.76
N ILE A 45 -10.39 -9.29 7.44
CA ILE A 45 -11.41 -8.87 6.47
C ILE A 45 -12.73 -9.62 6.72
N LYS A 46 -13.81 -8.88 6.88
CA LYS A 46 -15.17 -9.42 7.01
C LYS A 46 -15.81 -9.58 5.63
N PRO A 47 -16.71 -10.54 5.44
CA PRO A 47 -17.33 -10.82 4.13
C PRO A 47 -18.04 -9.64 3.47
N ILE A 48 -18.49 -8.66 4.24
CA ILE A 48 -19.25 -7.48 3.76
C ILE A 48 -18.41 -6.20 3.74
N ASP A 49 -17.12 -6.26 4.09
CA ASP A 49 -16.27 -5.08 4.13
C ASP A 49 -16.18 -4.41 2.74
N LYS A 50 -16.13 -3.09 2.75
CA LYS A 50 -15.75 -2.26 1.62
C LYS A 50 -14.31 -1.85 1.78
N ILE A 51 -13.46 -2.22 0.83
CA ILE A 51 -12.00 -2.03 0.90
C ILE A 51 -11.53 -1.09 -0.19
N LEU A 52 -10.67 -0.13 0.17
CA LEU A 52 -9.93 0.72 -0.75
C LEU A 52 -8.46 0.27 -0.79
N ASP A 53 -7.95 -0.08 -1.96
CA ASP A 53 -6.55 -0.47 -2.20
C ASP A 53 -5.82 0.65 -2.96
N LEU A 54 -4.91 1.35 -2.28
CA LEU A 54 -4.20 2.52 -2.79
C LEU A 54 -2.87 2.10 -3.45
N GLY A 55 -2.73 2.37 -4.76
CA GLY A 55 -1.64 1.84 -5.57
C GLY A 55 -1.82 0.34 -5.79
N ALA A 56 -3.01 -0.06 -6.25
CA ALA A 56 -3.44 -1.46 -6.34
C ALA A 56 -2.61 -2.30 -7.34
N GLY A 57 -1.82 -1.65 -8.20
CA GLY A 57 -0.91 -2.28 -9.14
C GLY A 57 -1.60 -3.32 -10.03
N THR A 58 -1.00 -4.50 -10.13
CA THR A 58 -1.50 -5.63 -10.94
C THR A 58 -2.78 -6.28 -10.40
N GLY A 59 -3.27 -5.85 -9.23
CA GLY A 59 -4.42 -6.47 -8.55
C GLY A 59 -4.08 -7.74 -7.75
N ARG A 60 -2.80 -8.07 -7.58
CA ARG A 60 -2.38 -9.26 -6.83
C ARG A 60 -2.92 -9.25 -5.38
N ASN A 61 -2.74 -8.12 -4.69
CA ASN A 61 -3.23 -7.95 -3.32
C ASN A 61 -4.76 -7.94 -3.30
N ALA A 62 -5.38 -7.23 -4.24
CA ALA A 62 -6.82 -7.18 -4.43
C ALA A 62 -7.41 -8.59 -4.59
N CYS A 63 -6.86 -9.44 -5.47
CA CYS A 63 -7.33 -10.81 -5.65
C CYS A 63 -7.19 -11.68 -4.39
N LEU A 64 -6.20 -11.41 -3.52
CA LEU A 64 -6.08 -12.11 -2.23
C LEU A 64 -7.14 -11.62 -1.23
N MET A 65 -7.38 -10.31 -1.15
CA MET A 65 -8.42 -9.73 -0.30
C MET A 65 -9.82 -10.16 -0.72
N MET A 66 -10.08 -10.24 -2.04
CA MET A 66 -11.37 -10.69 -2.60
C MET A 66 -11.77 -12.10 -2.17
N LYS A 67 -10.81 -12.97 -1.84
CA LYS A 67 -11.11 -14.33 -1.33
C LYS A 67 -11.81 -14.34 0.04
N HIS A 68 -11.74 -13.23 0.76
CA HIS A 68 -12.38 -13.04 2.07
C HIS A 68 -13.73 -12.32 1.94
N LEU A 69 -14.01 -11.66 0.80
CA LEU A 69 -15.25 -10.93 0.57
C LEU A 69 -16.34 -11.82 -0.03
N SER A 70 -17.58 -11.59 0.37
CA SER A 70 -18.77 -12.13 -0.28
C SER A 70 -19.23 -11.24 -1.45
N ALA A 71 -20.33 -11.60 -2.11
CA ALA A 71 -20.93 -10.77 -3.15
C ALA A 71 -21.42 -9.39 -2.64
N ASN A 72 -21.63 -9.25 -1.33
CA ASN A 72 -22.05 -7.98 -0.69
C ASN A 72 -20.86 -7.11 -0.24
N GLY A 73 -19.64 -7.63 -0.26
CA GLY A 73 -18.42 -6.85 -0.07
C GLY A 73 -17.98 -6.18 -1.36
N GLU A 74 -17.09 -5.20 -1.26
CA GLU A 74 -16.58 -4.46 -2.41
C GLU A 74 -15.09 -4.15 -2.24
N LEU A 75 -14.34 -4.21 -3.35
CA LEU A 75 -12.97 -3.72 -3.39
C LEU A 75 -12.84 -2.69 -4.51
N VAL A 76 -12.31 -1.51 -4.17
CA VAL A 76 -11.94 -0.46 -5.12
C VAL A 76 -10.42 -0.28 -5.08
N GLY A 77 -9.74 -0.57 -6.19
CA GLY A 77 -8.33 -0.26 -6.38
C GLY A 77 -8.15 1.11 -7.04
N LEU A 78 -7.12 1.85 -6.64
CA LEU A 78 -6.67 3.06 -7.33
C LEU A 78 -5.26 2.85 -7.84
N ASP A 79 -5.00 3.17 -9.11
CA ASP A 79 -3.67 3.20 -9.70
C ASP A 79 -3.63 4.24 -10.83
N ILE A 80 -2.42 4.65 -11.26
CA ILE A 80 -2.22 5.61 -12.36
C ILE A 80 -1.61 4.97 -13.59
N SER A 81 -1.01 3.80 -13.48
CA SER A 81 -0.37 3.09 -14.58
C SER A 81 -1.40 2.32 -15.38
N GLU A 82 -1.55 2.65 -16.65
CA GLU A 82 -2.47 1.95 -17.57
C GLU A 82 -2.11 0.46 -17.70
N GLU A 83 -0.82 0.14 -17.69
CA GLU A 83 -0.35 -1.24 -17.74
C GLU A 83 -0.76 -2.03 -16.50
N MET A 84 -0.62 -1.41 -15.30
CA MET A 84 -1.04 -2.02 -14.03
C MET A 84 -2.57 -2.21 -14.00
N ILE A 85 -3.33 -1.18 -14.38
CA ILE A 85 -4.79 -1.23 -14.49
C ILE A 85 -5.25 -2.33 -15.44
N SER A 86 -4.58 -2.48 -16.59
CA SER A 86 -4.88 -3.55 -17.55
C SER A 86 -4.66 -4.94 -16.94
N GLN A 87 -3.57 -5.12 -16.19
CA GLN A 87 -3.28 -6.38 -15.50
C GLN A 87 -4.28 -6.63 -14.35
N PHE A 88 -4.62 -5.60 -13.56
CA PHE A 88 -5.64 -5.71 -12.52
C PHE A 88 -6.96 -6.24 -13.09
N LYS A 89 -7.47 -5.62 -14.17
CA LYS A 89 -8.70 -6.05 -14.84
C LYS A 89 -8.65 -7.52 -15.28
N LYS A 90 -7.50 -7.96 -15.79
CA LYS A 90 -7.29 -9.36 -16.21
C LYS A 90 -7.22 -10.30 -15.00
N ASN A 91 -6.44 -9.97 -14.00
CA ASN A 91 -6.19 -10.82 -12.83
C ASN A 91 -7.44 -10.96 -11.94
N CYS A 92 -8.19 -9.86 -11.77
CA CYS A 92 -9.38 -9.83 -10.93
C CYS A 92 -10.70 -10.04 -11.71
N ALA A 93 -10.66 -10.46 -12.99
CA ALA A 93 -11.83 -10.64 -13.85
C ALA A 93 -12.89 -11.60 -13.27
N VAL A 94 -12.48 -12.54 -12.42
CA VAL A 94 -13.38 -13.50 -11.76
C VAL A 94 -14.15 -12.91 -10.58
N PHE A 95 -13.82 -11.68 -10.16
CA PHE A 95 -14.43 -10.98 -9.03
C PHE A 95 -15.25 -9.77 -9.52
N PRO A 96 -16.58 -9.89 -9.72
CA PRO A 96 -17.40 -8.81 -10.29
C PRO A 96 -17.49 -7.57 -9.38
N ASN A 97 -17.21 -7.73 -8.09
CA ASN A 97 -17.23 -6.68 -7.07
C ASN A 97 -15.83 -6.10 -6.78
N ALA A 98 -14.81 -6.44 -7.58
CA ALA A 98 -13.52 -5.77 -7.60
C ALA A 98 -13.46 -4.76 -8.74
N LYS A 99 -13.17 -3.50 -8.43
CA LYS A 99 -13.08 -2.39 -9.39
C LYS A 99 -11.70 -1.75 -9.35
N ILE A 100 -11.23 -1.22 -10.47
CA ILE A 100 -10.00 -0.41 -10.55
C ILE A 100 -10.30 0.90 -11.25
N ILE A 101 -9.80 2.00 -10.70
CA ILE A 101 -10.01 3.35 -11.20
C ILE A 101 -8.64 4.01 -11.44
N ASN A 102 -8.48 4.63 -12.61
CA ASN A 102 -7.31 5.46 -12.88
C ASN A 102 -7.45 6.78 -12.09
N LYS A 103 -6.79 6.84 -10.93
CA LYS A 103 -6.88 8.01 -10.04
C LYS A 103 -5.60 8.15 -9.22
N ARG A 104 -5.12 9.38 -9.09
CA ARG A 104 -4.02 9.73 -8.18
C ARG A 104 -4.51 9.71 -6.74
N ILE A 105 -3.75 9.05 -5.87
CA ILE A 105 -4.06 8.91 -4.45
C ILE A 105 -3.70 10.15 -3.62
N ASP A 106 -2.79 11.00 -4.12
CA ASP A 106 -2.37 12.28 -3.53
C ASP A 106 -3.23 13.48 -3.94
N LYS A 107 -4.32 13.24 -4.66
CA LYS A 107 -5.37 14.22 -5.00
C LYS A 107 -6.66 13.85 -4.33
N ASP A 108 -7.57 14.82 -4.19
CA ASP A 108 -8.85 14.61 -3.53
C ASP A 108 -9.60 13.40 -4.11
N LEU A 109 -10.04 12.52 -3.22
CA LEU A 109 -10.82 11.36 -3.55
C LEU A 109 -12.32 11.64 -3.34
N PRO A 110 -13.19 11.09 -4.21
CA PRO A 110 -14.63 11.34 -4.15
C PRO A 110 -15.33 10.42 -3.13
N TYR A 111 -14.64 10.08 -2.05
CA TYR A 111 -15.17 9.16 -1.02
C TYR A 111 -15.23 9.86 0.32
N GLU A 112 -16.34 9.64 1.03
CA GLU A 112 -16.60 10.13 2.37
C GLU A 112 -17.31 9.05 3.16
N GLU A 113 -16.70 8.62 4.27
CA GLU A 113 -17.23 7.59 5.19
C GLU A 113 -17.79 6.34 4.49
N TYR A 114 -17.07 5.85 3.48
CA TYR A 114 -17.55 4.78 2.61
C TYR A 114 -16.88 3.43 2.88
N PHE A 115 -15.58 3.42 3.21
CA PHE A 115 -14.80 2.19 3.35
C PHE A 115 -14.68 1.76 4.81
N ASP A 116 -14.75 0.45 5.02
CA ASP A 116 -14.45 -0.18 6.32
C ASP A 116 -12.94 -0.31 6.52
N LYS A 117 -12.21 -0.56 5.44
CA LYS A 117 -10.75 -0.72 5.44
C LYS A 117 -10.09 0.00 4.26
N VAL A 118 -8.93 0.60 4.51
CA VAL A 118 -8.04 1.11 3.47
C VAL A 118 -6.70 0.41 3.60
N PHE A 119 -6.15 -0.04 2.50
CA PHE A 119 -4.84 -0.69 2.42
C PHE A 119 -3.91 0.06 1.46
N ILE A 120 -2.65 0.21 1.84
CA ILE A 120 -1.58 0.70 0.97
C ILE A 120 -0.34 -0.16 1.19
N SER A 121 0.32 -0.59 0.12
CA SER A 121 1.39 -1.58 0.18
C SER A 121 2.56 -1.17 -0.69
N PHE A 122 3.71 -0.84 -0.08
CA PHE A 122 4.95 -0.43 -0.74
C PHE A 122 4.78 0.71 -1.75
N VAL A 123 3.96 1.69 -1.38
CA VAL A 123 3.64 2.87 -2.22
C VAL A 123 3.91 4.17 -1.47
N LEU A 124 3.59 4.22 -0.17
CA LEU A 124 3.62 5.48 0.59
C LEU A 124 5.05 6.04 0.73
N HIS A 125 6.06 5.18 0.85
CA HIS A 125 7.47 5.60 0.93
C HIS A 125 7.94 6.37 -0.31
N GLY A 126 7.34 6.15 -1.46
CA GLY A 126 7.72 6.79 -2.74
C GLY A 126 7.20 8.21 -2.93
N PHE A 127 6.48 8.79 -1.96
CA PHE A 127 5.95 10.14 -2.03
C PHE A 127 6.73 11.13 -1.15
N PRO A 128 6.81 12.42 -1.52
CA PRO A 128 7.28 13.47 -0.62
C PRO A 128 6.31 13.66 0.56
N GLN A 129 6.80 14.20 1.68
CA GLN A 129 6.05 14.27 2.94
C GLN A 129 4.69 14.97 2.83
N GLU A 130 4.60 16.06 2.06
CA GLU A 130 3.33 16.77 1.88
C GLU A 130 2.29 15.93 1.13
N ALA A 131 2.73 15.15 0.13
CA ALA A 131 1.84 14.24 -0.57
C ALA A 131 1.39 13.07 0.33
N ARG A 132 2.27 12.56 1.21
CA ARG A 132 1.91 11.54 2.19
C ARG A 132 0.83 12.03 3.15
N LYS A 133 0.96 13.26 3.66
CA LYS A 133 -0.09 13.89 4.51
C LYS A 133 -1.41 14.01 3.75
N GLN A 134 -1.37 14.45 2.49
CA GLN A 134 -2.60 14.52 1.68
C GLN A 134 -3.23 13.14 1.47
N ILE A 135 -2.43 12.09 1.22
CA ILE A 135 -2.91 10.72 1.12
C ILE A 135 -3.57 10.28 2.44
N ILE A 136 -2.95 10.55 3.59
CA ILE A 136 -3.50 10.19 4.90
C ILE A 136 -4.83 10.91 5.16
N ARG A 137 -4.95 12.20 4.81
CA ARG A 137 -6.23 12.96 4.90
C ARG A 137 -7.30 12.39 4.00
N ASN A 138 -6.95 11.99 2.77
CA ASN A 138 -7.86 11.32 1.86
C ASN A 138 -8.37 9.99 2.44
N VAL A 139 -7.47 9.21 3.05
CA VAL A 139 -7.82 7.97 3.72
C VAL A 139 -8.75 8.23 4.90
N PHE A 140 -8.42 9.21 5.76
CA PHE A 140 -9.25 9.57 6.90
C PHE A 140 -10.67 9.96 6.47
N LYS A 141 -10.79 10.77 5.42
CA LYS A 141 -12.10 11.17 4.87
C LYS A 141 -12.85 9.97 4.29
N ALA A 142 -12.18 9.08 3.58
CA ALA A 142 -12.79 7.94 2.89
C ALA A 142 -13.26 6.83 3.85
N LEU A 143 -12.60 6.68 5.00
CA LEU A 143 -12.96 5.69 6.02
C LEU A 143 -14.22 6.07 6.77
N LYS A 144 -15.04 5.07 7.07
CA LYS A 144 -16.11 5.17 8.06
C LYS A 144 -15.55 5.44 9.45
N LYS A 145 -16.40 5.88 10.37
CA LYS A 145 -16.06 5.86 11.80
C LYS A 145 -15.70 4.41 12.20
N ASP A 146 -14.68 4.26 13.03
CA ASP A 146 -14.07 2.98 13.45
C ASP A 146 -13.47 2.17 12.29
N GLY A 147 -13.35 2.77 11.09
CA GLY A 147 -12.69 2.17 9.93
C GLY A 147 -11.17 2.10 10.12
N GLU A 148 -10.55 1.13 9.47
CA GLU A 148 -9.15 0.77 9.70
C GLU A 148 -8.25 1.12 8.50
N PHE A 149 -7.11 1.76 8.78
CA PHE A 149 -6.07 2.02 7.80
C PHE A 149 -4.87 1.10 8.03
N PHE A 150 -4.46 0.40 6.98
CA PHE A 150 -3.34 -0.55 6.98
C PHE A 150 -2.24 -0.06 6.04
N ILE A 151 -1.05 0.15 6.58
CA ILE A 151 0.15 0.53 5.83
C ILE A 151 1.15 -0.62 5.92
N LEU A 152 1.34 -1.35 4.82
CA LEU A 152 2.41 -2.32 4.66
C LEU A 152 3.56 -1.65 3.92
N ASP A 153 4.61 -1.27 4.63
CA ASP A 153 5.73 -0.53 4.07
C ASP A 153 6.99 -0.68 4.95
N TYR A 154 8.05 0.02 4.63
CA TYR A 154 9.24 0.04 5.46
C TYR A 154 8.90 0.47 6.90
N ASN A 155 9.59 -0.16 7.86
CA ASN A 155 9.53 0.27 9.25
C ASN A 155 10.40 1.52 9.48
N GLU A 156 10.30 2.10 10.67
CA GLU A 156 11.23 3.11 11.15
C GLU A 156 12.54 2.41 11.60
N PHE A 157 13.66 2.75 10.98
CA PHE A 157 14.98 2.24 11.35
C PHE A 157 16.12 3.17 10.89
N SER A 158 17.29 3.03 11.54
CA SER A 158 18.50 3.72 11.13
C SER A 158 19.25 2.91 10.06
N ILE A 159 19.49 3.51 8.89
CA ILE A 159 20.31 2.87 7.83
C ILE A 159 21.72 2.54 8.34
N LYS A 160 22.26 3.31 9.30
CA LYS A 160 23.59 3.07 9.85
C LYS A 160 23.67 1.74 10.61
N GLU A 161 22.57 1.30 11.19
CA GLU A 161 22.44 0.06 11.95
C GLU A 161 22.14 -1.16 11.06
N MET A 162 21.75 -0.91 9.79
CA MET A 162 21.47 -1.99 8.84
C MET A 162 22.76 -2.72 8.45
N PRO A 163 22.80 -4.06 8.43
CA PRO A 163 23.91 -4.85 7.94
C PRO A 163 24.32 -4.45 6.52
N LEU A 164 25.63 -4.46 6.22
CA LEU A 164 26.15 -3.97 4.93
C LEU A 164 25.54 -4.66 3.72
N TYR A 165 25.30 -5.97 3.82
CA TYR A 165 24.73 -6.76 2.72
C TYR A 165 23.26 -6.41 2.40
N LEU A 166 22.53 -5.79 3.32
CA LEU A 166 21.19 -5.23 3.09
C LEU A 166 21.27 -3.74 2.75
N ARG A 167 22.16 -2.99 3.42
CA ARG A 167 22.30 -1.54 3.27
C ARG A 167 22.71 -1.14 1.85
N ILE A 168 23.64 -1.89 1.23
CA ILE A 168 24.13 -1.57 -0.11
C ILE A 168 22.99 -1.71 -1.14
N PRO A 169 22.29 -2.86 -1.28
CA PRO A 169 21.15 -2.99 -2.16
C PRO A 169 20.06 -1.95 -1.89
N PHE A 170 19.71 -1.71 -0.64
CA PHE A 170 18.70 -0.72 -0.25
C PHE A 170 19.02 0.68 -0.80
N LYS A 171 20.28 1.14 -0.65
CA LYS A 171 20.73 2.44 -1.17
C LYS A 171 20.65 2.55 -2.70
N PHE A 172 20.87 1.47 -3.42
CA PHE A 172 20.82 1.48 -4.88
C PHE A 172 19.39 1.33 -5.42
N MET A 173 18.56 0.55 -4.75
CA MET A 173 17.21 0.23 -5.22
C MET A 173 16.20 1.31 -4.85
N GLU A 174 16.33 1.92 -3.66
CA GLU A 174 15.33 2.83 -3.15
C GLU A 174 15.50 4.28 -3.63
N CYS A 175 14.38 5.00 -3.61
CA CYS A 175 14.32 6.42 -3.95
C CYS A 175 14.69 7.30 -2.73
N SER A 176 14.99 8.58 -2.98
CA SER A 176 15.34 9.53 -1.90
C SER A 176 14.21 9.69 -0.87
N TYR A 177 12.96 9.57 -1.28
CA TYR A 177 11.82 9.66 -0.38
C TYR A 177 11.73 8.47 0.59
N ALA A 178 12.19 7.27 0.21
CA ALA A 178 12.22 6.12 1.11
C ALA A 178 13.16 6.34 2.30
N PHE A 179 14.29 7.07 2.09
CA PHE A 179 15.21 7.43 3.18
C PHE A 179 14.57 8.38 4.18
N ASP A 180 13.83 9.38 3.70
CA ASP A 180 13.04 10.26 4.58
C ASP A 180 11.91 9.48 5.29
N PHE A 181 11.27 8.53 4.60
CA PHE A 181 10.16 7.73 5.13
C PHE A 181 10.54 6.92 6.38
N ILE A 182 11.69 6.24 6.35
CA ILE A 182 12.13 5.37 7.45
C ILE A 182 12.60 6.14 8.70
N GLU A 183 12.82 7.45 8.59
CA GLU A 183 13.22 8.33 9.69
C GLU A 183 12.03 9.01 10.40
N LYS A 184 10.81 8.81 9.90
CA LYS A 184 9.59 9.45 10.44
C LYS A 184 8.92 8.59 11.51
N ASP A 185 8.36 9.23 12.52
CA ASP A 185 7.42 8.60 13.46
C ASP A 185 6.01 8.56 12.86
N TRP A 186 5.69 7.42 12.25
CA TRP A 186 4.41 7.25 11.55
C TRP A 186 3.20 7.19 12.48
N GLN A 187 3.35 6.71 13.72
CA GLN A 187 2.26 6.73 14.69
C GLN A 187 1.90 8.17 15.06
N LYS A 188 2.92 9.02 15.30
CA LYS A 188 2.70 10.43 15.58
C LYS A 188 2.05 11.15 14.40
N ILE A 189 2.54 10.95 13.18
CA ILE A 189 1.98 11.58 11.98
C ILE A 189 0.51 11.18 11.76
N LEU A 190 0.18 9.91 11.94
CA LEU A 190 -1.19 9.42 11.82
C LEU A 190 -2.09 9.96 12.96
N ALA A 191 -1.55 10.06 14.18
CA ALA A 191 -2.29 10.63 15.31
C ALA A 191 -2.62 12.11 15.09
N GLU A 192 -1.71 12.88 14.50
CA GLU A 192 -1.93 14.29 14.13
C GLU A 192 -3.07 14.45 13.08
N GLU A 193 -3.34 13.43 12.27
CA GLU A 193 -4.42 13.40 11.27
C GLU A 193 -5.69 12.68 11.78
N GLY A 194 -5.78 12.35 13.08
CA GLY A 194 -6.98 11.85 13.75
C GLY A 194 -7.06 10.33 13.93
N PHE A 195 -6.02 9.58 13.58
CA PHE A 195 -5.99 8.13 13.78
C PHE A 195 -5.56 7.78 15.20
N ASN A 196 -6.07 6.63 15.70
CA ASN A 196 -5.74 6.08 17.02
C ASN A 196 -5.58 4.55 16.94
N HIS A 197 -5.38 3.89 18.10
CA HIS A 197 -5.34 2.41 18.23
C HIS A 197 -4.32 1.76 17.29
N PHE A 198 -3.05 2.13 17.44
CA PHE A 198 -1.96 1.66 16.59
C PHE A 198 -1.51 0.24 16.97
N GLU A 199 -1.35 -0.62 15.94
CA GLU A 199 -0.80 -1.96 16.07
C GLU A 199 0.27 -2.18 14.98
N LYS A 200 1.42 -2.76 15.34
CA LYS A 200 2.53 -3.03 14.41
C LYS A 200 2.82 -4.53 14.36
N HIS A 201 2.89 -5.07 13.15
CA HIS A 201 3.40 -6.42 12.89
C HIS A 201 4.63 -6.32 11.99
N PHE A 202 5.71 -6.98 12.38
CA PHE A 202 7.01 -6.83 11.72
C PHE A 202 7.34 -8.03 10.83
N PHE A 203 8.06 -7.74 9.75
CA PHE A 203 8.54 -8.71 8.77
C PHE A 203 10.00 -8.40 8.38
N PHE A 204 10.70 -9.37 7.77
CA PHE A 204 12.06 -9.20 7.28
C PHE A 204 13.02 -8.59 8.30
N GLY A 205 13.11 -9.18 9.49
CA GLY A 205 14.02 -8.68 10.53
C GLY A 205 13.68 -7.25 11.00
N ASN A 206 12.41 -6.90 11.01
CA ASN A 206 11.87 -5.60 11.41
C ASN A 206 12.11 -4.44 10.41
N TYR A 207 12.55 -4.73 9.18
CA TYR A 207 12.71 -3.70 8.14
C TYR A 207 11.41 -3.37 7.40
N VAL A 208 10.41 -4.23 7.48
CA VAL A 208 9.07 -4.04 6.94
C VAL A 208 8.05 -4.22 8.05
N ARG A 209 6.99 -3.42 8.04
CA ARG A 209 5.86 -3.56 8.96
C ARG A 209 4.51 -3.42 8.29
N LEU A 210 3.53 -4.08 8.87
CA LEU A 210 2.13 -3.69 8.72
C LEU A 210 1.77 -2.81 9.93
N LEU A 211 1.46 -1.55 9.67
CA LEU A 211 0.93 -0.62 10.67
C LEU A 211 -0.56 -0.51 10.48
N ARG A 212 -1.33 -0.92 11.48
CA ARG A 212 -2.77 -0.70 11.58
C ARG A 212 -3.05 0.55 12.41
N SER A 213 -4.03 1.33 12.00
CA SER A 213 -4.59 2.45 12.77
C SER A 213 -6.10 2.54 12.54
N VAL A 214 -6.83 3.17 13.43
CA VAL A 214 -8.30 3.27 13.41
C VAL A 214 -8.70 4.74 13.36
N LYS A 215 -9.68 5.08 12.49
CA LYS A 215 -10.36 6.39 12.49
C LYS A 215 -11.33 6.44 13.68
N VAL A 216 -11.23 7.44 14.53
CA VAL A 216 -12.07 7.65 15.72
C VAL A 216 -13.06 8.80 15.50
#